data_86616b99b3562e9fb72916e0db65554d
#
_entry.id   86616b99b3562e9fb72916e0db65554d
#
_cell.length_a   1.000
_cell.length_b   1.000
_cell.length_c   1.000
_cell.angle_alpha   90.00
_cell.angle_beta   90.00
_cell.angle_gamma   90.00
#
_symmetry.space_group_name_H-M   'P 1'
#
loop_
_entity.id
_entity.type
_entity.pdbx_description
1 polymer ?
#
loop_
_entity_poly.entity_id
_entity_poly.type
_entity_poly.pdbx_seq_one_letter_code
_entity_poly.pdbx_strand_id
1 'polypeptide(L)'
;VLMGQTREATVLNSHERERVAYHESGHALAAALMPNADPLHKVSIIPRGMALGVTMTLPEEDMYLLQKSYLKDELVKMLGGRVAEDIIFGEVSSGAADDLARATDMARKMVREWGMSERVGPMAWRSQEQVFLGEDMGRGRDYSDDMANLIDEEIESILREAEKRCQTLLIENREGLDAIAQSLLVKETLDSNEVHELLGISKAPQEGLEDLTSAEP
;
A
#
# COMPACT_ATOMS: atom_id res chain seq x y z
N VAL A 1 22.73 29.18 -16.89
CA VAL A 1 22.01 28.92 -15.62
C VAL A 1 20.55 28.69 -15.97
N LEU A 2 20.12 27.42 -16.14
CA LEU A 2 18.73 27.04 -16.28
C LEU A 2 18.11 27.04 -14.88
N MET A 3 17.46 28.14 -14.54
CA MET A 3 16.54 28.10 -13.39
C MET A 3 15.41 27.16 -13.74
N GLY A 4 15.28 26.05 -12.99
CA GLY A 4 14.17 25.14 -13.11
C GLY A 4 12.87 25.91 -12.91
N GLN A 5 11.96 25.82 -13.88
CA GLN A 5 10.61 26.36 -13.76
C GLN A 5 9.98 25.74 -12.50
N THR A 6 9.45 26.59 -11.62
CA THR A 6 8.48 26.18 -10.62
C THR A 6 7.37 25.44 -11.36
N ARG A 7 7.26 24.11 -11.11
CA ARG A 7 6.15 23.33 -11.65
C ARG A 7 4.86 23.96 -11.09
N GLU A 8 4.03 24.46 -11.99
CA GLU A 8 2.67 24.87 -11.63
C GLU A 8 2.01 23.70 -10.91
N ALA A 9 1.31 23.98 -9.82
CA ALA A 9 0.58 22.97 -9.08
C ALA A 9 -0.33 22.24 -10.07
N THR A 10 -0.23 20.91 -10.14
CA THR A 10 -1.10 20.10 -11.00
C THR A 10 -2.54 20.35 -10.61
N VAL A 11 -3.29 21.01 -11.48
CA VAL A 11 -4.71 21.28 -11.26
C VAL A 11 -5.50 20.11 -11.84
N LEU A 12 -5.98 19.25 -10.96
CA LEU A 12 -6.87 18.15 -11.34
C LEU A 12 -8.24 18.71 -11.74
N ASN A 13 -8.84 18.17 -12.80
CA ASN A 13 -10.24 18.43 -13.08
C ASN A 13 -11.14 17.72 -12.04
N SER A 14 -12.44 18.05 -11.99
CA SER A 14 -13.36 17.53 -10.98
C SER A 14 -13.46 16.00 -10.99
N HIS A 15 -13.44 15.39 -12.16
CA HIS A 15 -13.53 13.94 -12.32
C HIS A 15 -12.23 13.22 -11.86
N GLU A 16 -11.07 13.77 -12.21
CA GLU A 16 -9.78 13.27 -11.71
C GLU A 16 -9.68 13.42 -10.19
N ARG A 17 -10.13 14.55 -9.65
CA ARG A 17 -10.14 14.80 -8.21
C ARG A 17 -11.03 13.81 -7.46
N GLU A 18 -12.21 13.50 -8.00
CA GLU A 18 -13.10 12.48 -7.44
C GLU A 18 -12.44 11.09 -7.49
N ARG A 19 -11.82 10.72 -8.60
CA ARG A 19 -11.10 9.45 -8.75
C ARG A 19 -9.97 9.33 -7.74
N VAL A 20 -9.15 10.36 -7.56
CA VAL A 20 -8.09 10.40 -6.55
C VAL A 20 -8.67 10.27 -5.13
N ALA A 21 -9.79 10.94 -4.84
CA ALA A 21 -10.43 10.84 -3.53
C ALA A 21 -10.86 9.40 -3.21
N TYR A 22 -11.47 8.69 -4.14
CA TYR A 22 -11.83 7.29 -3.95
C TYR A 22 -10.61 6.37 -3.89
N HIS A 23 -9.58 6.62 -4.70
CA HIS A 23 -8.34 5.89 -4.68
C HIS A 23 -7.68 5.94 -3.28
N GLU A 24 -7.46 7.14 -2.76
CA GLU A 24 -6.88 7.34 -1.44
C GLU A 24 -7.80 6.83 -0.31
N SER A 25 -9.12 6.92 -0.49
CA SER A 25 -10.08 6.35 0.46
C SER A 25 -9.99 4.83 0.54
N GLY A 26 -9.72 4.16 -0.57
CA GLY A 26 -9.48 2.72 -0.61
C GLY A 26 -8.28 2.29 0.22
N HIS A 27 -7.17 3.00 0.08
CA HIS A 27 -5.98 2.78 0.91
C HIS A 27 -6.25 3.09 2.39
N ALA A 28 -6.92 4.21 2.68
CA ALA A 28 -7.21 4.63 4.05
C ALA A 28 -8.15 3.65 4.77
N LEU A 29 -9.19 3.18 4.07
CA LEU A 29 -10.13 2.20 4.61
C LEU A 29 -9.43 0.86 4.90
N ALA A 30 -8.60 0.38 3.96
CA ALA A 30 -7.83 -0.84 4.16
C ALA A 30 -6.84 -0.69 5.33
N ALA A 31 -6.13 0.43 5.44
CA ALA A 31 -5.22 0.70 6.56
C ALA A 31 -5.95 0.75 7.91
N ALA A 32 -7.18 1.28 7.96
CA ALA A 32 -7.96 1.39 9.19
C ALA A 32 -8.58 0.06 9.66
N LEU A 33 -8.84 -0.88 8.73
CA LEU A 33 -9.57 -2.12 9.01
C LEU A 33 -8.71 -3.38 9.00
N MET A 34 -7.51 -3.38 8.39
CA MET A 34 -6.64 -4.54 8.40
C MET A 34 -5.90 -4.66 9.75
N PRO A 35 -6.04 -5.81 10.44
CA PRO A 35 -5.60 -5.94 11.84
C PRO A 35 -4.09 -5.94 12.03
N ASN A 36 -3.31 -6.24 10.99
CA ASN A 36 -1.85 -6.29 11.08
C ASN A 36 -1.18 -5.21 10.19
N ALA A 37 -1.94 -4.35 9.51
CA ALA A 37 -1.37 -3.27 8.71
C ALA A 37 -0.91 -2.11 9.61
N ASP A 38 0.06 -1.34 9.11
CA ASP A 38 0.47 -0.12 9.79
C ASP A 38 -0.71 0.84 9.97
N PRO A 39 -0.86 1.45 11.15
CA PRO A 39 -1.95 2.36 11.44
C PRO A 39 -1.99 3.56 10.51
N LEU A 40 -3.18 3.95 10.10
CA LEU A 40 -3.39 5.16 9.33
C LEU A 40 -2.96 6.38 10.15
N HIS A 41 -2.12 7.23 9.57
CA HIS A 41 -1.77 8.52 10.15
C HIS A 41 -2.62 9.65 9.56
N LYS A 42 -2.63 9.74 8.23
CA LYS A 42 -3.44 10.72 7.49
C LYS A 42 -3.63 10.30 6.04
N VAL A 43 -4.65 10.85 5.41
CA VAL A 43 -4.92 10.74 3.98
C VAL A 43 -5.17 12.11 3.37
N SER A 44 -4.66 12.36 2.16
CA SER A 44 -4.77 13.66 1.49
C SER A 44 -4.85 13.51 -0.02
N ILE A 45 -5.66 14.36 -0.66
CA ILE A 45 -5.77 14.49 -2.11
C ILE A 45 -5.09 15.75 -2.65
N ILE A 46 -4.23 16.38 -1.84
CA ILE A 46 -3.41 17.52 -2.26
C ILE A 46 -2.21 16.97 -3.03
N PRO A 47 -2.03 17.31 -4.32
CA PRO A 47 -0.90 16.83 -5.11
C PRO A 47 0.44 17.26 -4.52
N ARG A 48 1.41 16.33 -4.48
CA ARG A 48 2.78 16.61 -4.02
C ARG A 48 3.79 15.97 -4.95
N GLY A 49 4.54 16.78 -5.67
CA GLY A 49 5.51 16.28 -6.64
C GLY A 49 4.84 15.51 -7.77
N MET A 50 5.10 14.22 -7.88
CA MET A 50 4.48 13.33 -8.87
C MET A 50 3.22 12.63 -8.35
N ALA A 51 2.99 12.62 -7.05
CA ALA A 51 1.82 11.99 -6.45
C ALA A 51 0.61 12.93 -6.49
N LEU A 52 -0.54 12.40 -6.90
CA LEU A 52 -1.82 13.13 -6.98
C LEU A 52 -2.56 13.14 -5.63
N GLY A 53 -2.24 12.18 -4.76
CA GLY A 53 -2.71 12.06 -3.38
C GLY A 53 -1.69 11.30 -2.55
N VAL A 54 -1.96 11.08 -1.28
CA VAL A 54 -1.13 10.28 -0.39
C VAL A 54 -1.93 9.75 0.80
N THR A 55 -1.84 8.45 1.01
CA THR A 55 -2.24 7.81 2.26
C THR A 55 -0.99 7.44 3.05
N MET A 56 -0.83 8.07 4.21
CA MET A 56 0.33 7.87 5.07
C MET A 56 -0.03 6.99 6.25
N THR A 57 0.73 5.92 6.42
CA THR A 57 0.68 5.04 7.59
C THR A 57 2.00 5.14 8.34
N LEU A 58 1.97 4.97 9.65
CA LEU A 58 3.15 5.00 10.50
C LEU A 58 3.15 3.75 11.37
N PRO A 59 4.21 2.92 11.32
CA PRO A 59 4.36 1.81 12.23
C PRO A 59 4.42 2.33 13.68
N GLU A 60 3.76 1.64 14.61
CA GLU A 60 3.80 1.98 16.04
C GLU A 60 5.16 1.66 16.65
N GLU A 61 5.85 0.65 16.12
CA GLU A 61 7.17 0.21 16.55
C GLU A 61 8.06 -0.10 15.33
N ASP A 62 9.37 -0.01 15.50
CA ASP A 62 10.33 -0.45 14.49
C ASP A 62 10.26 -1.97 14.32
N MET A 63 9.70 -2.44 13.21
CA MET A 63 9.61 -3.86 12.89
C MET A 63 10.83 -4.33 12.12
N TYR A 64 11.68 -5.15 12.75
CA TYR A 64 12.83 -5.79 12.11
C TYR A 64 12.50 -7.15 11.48
N LEU A 65 11.40 -7.78 11.90
CA LEU A 65 10.94 -9.09 11.42
C LEU A 65 9.51 -8.99 10.91
N LEU A 66 9.35 -9.02 9.59
CA LEU A 66 8.04 -8.92 8.95
C LEU A 66 7.35 -10.29 8.92
N GLN A 67 6.22 -10.42 9.58
CA GLN A 67 5.43 -11.64 9.58
C GLN A 67 4.59 -11.77 8.30
N LYS A 68 4.29 -13.00 7.89
CA LYS A 68 3.48 -13.28 6.69
C LYS A 68 2.07 -12.65 6.79
N SER A 69 1.47 -12.60 7.98
CA SER A 69 0.17 -11.96 8.21
C SER A 69 0.22 -10.46 7.97
N TYR A 70 1.23 -9.78 8.49
CA TYR A 70 1.49 -8.37 8.24
C TYR A 70 1.63 -8.08 6.74
N LEU A 71 2.49 -8.84 6.04
CA LEU A 71 2.72 -8.66 4.61
C LEU A 71 1.46 -8.87 3.77
N LYS A 72 0.61 -9.85 4.15
CA LYS A 72 -0.68 -10.07 3.48
C LYS A 72 -1.64 -8.90 3.66
N ASP A 73 -1.67 -8.27 4.82
CA ASP A 73 -2.52 -7.11 5.08
C ASP A 73 -1.96 -5.85 4.43
N GLU A 74 -0.64 -5.69 4.38
CA GLU A 74 0.01 -4.63 3.61
C GLU A 74 -0.29 -4.72 2.10
N LEU A 75 -0.32 -5.94 1.53
CA LEU A 75 -0.73 -6.14 0.14
C LEU A 75 -2.19 -5.71 -0.11
N VAL A 76 -3.10 -6.02 0.82
CA VAL A 76 -4.50 -5.56 0.75
C VAL A 76 -4.56 -4.04 0.74
N LYS A 77 -3.82 -3.38 1.63
CA LYS A 77 -3.72 -1.91 1.70
C LYS A 77 -3.15 -1.31 0.42
N MET A 78 -2.06 -1.87 -0.14
CA MET A 78 -1.46 -1.40 -1.39
C MET A 78 -2.40 -1.49 -2.59
N LEU A 79 -3.29 -2.47 -2.62
CA LEU A 79 -4.26 -2.64 -3.71
C LEU A 79 -5.54 -1.80 -3.50
N GLY A 80 -5.69 -1.16 -2.34
CA GLY A 80 -6.89 -0.42 -1.93
C GLY A 80 -7.37 0.60 -2.94
N GLY A 81 -6.47 1.45 -3.45
CA GLY A 81 -6.80 2.49 -4.41
C GLY A 81 -7.32 1.95 -5.73
N ARG A 82 -6.62 0.97 -6.30
CA ARG A 82 -7.02 0.32 -7.55
C ARG A 82 -8.38 -0.37 -7.43
N VAL A 83 -8.59 -1.11 -6.35
CA VAL A 83 -9.84 -1.82 -6.11
C VAL A 83 -11.00 -0.85 -5.86
N ALA A 84 -10.76 0.26 -5.16
CA ALA A 84 -11.76 1.31 -5.00
C ALA A 84 -12.18 1.92 -6.35
N GLU A 85 -11.23 2.23 -7.23
CA GLU A 85 -11.54 2.71 -8.58
C GLU A 85 -12.41 1.71 -9.37
N ASP A 86 -12.08 0.42 -9.33
CA ASP A 86 -12.84 -0.62 -10.03
C ASP A 86 -14.28 -0.73 -9.51
N ILE A 87 -14.46 -0.73 -8.19
CA ILE A 87 -15.79 -0.82 -7.56
C ILE A 87 -16.66 0.41 -7.88
N ILE A 88 -16.05 1.62 -7.89
CA ILE A 88 -16.80 2.88 -8.00
C ILE A 88 -17.06 3.25 -9.45
N PHE A 89 -16.04 3.14 -10.30
CA PHE A 89 -16.10 3.63 -11.69
C PHE A 89 -16.23 2.51 -12.72
N GLY A 90 -16.07 1.23 -12.30
CA GLY A 90 -16.07 0.08 -13.21
C GLY A 90 -14.84 0.01 -14.12
N GLU A 91 -13.84 0.82 -13.85
CA GLU A 91 -12.58 0.87 -14.59
C GLU A 91 -11.44 1.39 -13.70
N VAL A 92 -10.24 0.91 -13.96
CA VAL A 92 -9.03 1.31 -13.25
C VAL A 92 -8.23 2.33 -14.06
N SER A 93 -7.47 3.17 -13.36
CA SER A 93 -6.58 4.16 -14.00
C SER A 93 -5.11 3.78 -13.88
N SER A 94 -4.25 4.53 -14.58
CA SER A 94 -2.80 4.41 -14.44
C SER A 94 -2.27 4.92 -13.09
N GLY A 95 -3.11 5.54 -12.27
CA GLY A 95 -2.72 6.08 -10.95
C GLY A 95 -2.19 5.03 -10.00
N ALA A 96 -2.66 3.78 -10.13
CA ALA A 96 -2.22 2.66 -9.30
C ALA A 96 -0.88 2.01 -9.73
N ALA A 97 -0.15 2.58 -10.68
CA ALA A 97 1.06 1.93 -11.23
C ALA A 97 2.14 1.69 -10.17
N ASP A 98 2.40 2.67 -9.30
CA ASP A 98 3.39 2.55 -8.24
C ASP A 98 2.97 1.56 -7.14
N ASP A 99 1.68 1.53 -6.81
CA ASP A 99 1.13 0.58 -5.83
C ASP A 99 1.24 -0.85 -6.34
N LEU A 100 0.91 -1.09 -7.61
CA LEU A 100 1.08 -2.39 -8.25
C LEU A 100 2.54 -2.82 -8.30
N ALA A 101 3.46 -1.91 -8.61
CA ALA A 101 4.89 -2.21 -8.61
C ALA A 101 5.37 -2.63 -7.21
N ARG A 102 5.02 -1.87 -6.17
CA ARG A 102 5.37 -2.19 -4.78
C ARG A 102 4.74 -3.49 -4.29
N ALA A 103 3.46 -3.72 -4.58
CA ALA A 103 2.77 -4.96 -4.24
C ALA A 103 3.41 -6.17 -4.93
N THR A 104 3.76 -6.05 -6.21
CA THR A 104 4.43 -7.11 -6.97
C THR A 104 5.82 -7.40 -6.40
N ASP A 105 6.60 -6.38 -6.06
CA ASP A 105 7.93 -6.56 -5.47
C ASP A 105 7.85 -7.22 -4.09
N MET A 106 6.88 -6.86 -3.28
CA MET A 106 6.63 -7.50 -1.98
C MET A 106 6.26 -8.97 -2.14
N ALA A 107 5.29 -9.30 -3.01
CA ALA A 107 4.88 -10.68 -3.28
C ALA A 107 6.06 -11.50 -3.84
N ARG A 108 6.89 -10.91 -4.71
CA ARG A 108 8.10 -11.54 -5.24
C ARG A 108 9.10 -11.87 -4.13
N LYS A 109 9.35 -10.96 -3.18
CA LYS A 109 10.23 -11.22 -2.03
C LYS A 109 9.66 -12.31 -1.11
N MET A 110 8.35 -12.31 -0.86
CA MET A 110 7.69 -13.36 -0.07
C MET A 110 7.95 -14.75 -0.64
N VAL A 111 7.84 -14.90 -1.97
CA VAL A 111 8.02 -16.20 -2.65
C VAL A 111 9.49 -16.54 -2.82
N ARG A 112 10.30 -15.59 -3.31
CA ARG A 112 11.68 -15.88 -3.77
C ARG A 112 12.75 -15.77 -2.68
N GLU A 113 12.54 -14.89 -1.69
CA GLU A 113 13.61 -14.57 -0.73
C GLU A 113 13.31 -15.07 0.68
N TRP A 114 12.03 -15.05 1.07
CA TRP A 114 11.62 -15.31 2.45
C TRP A 114 11.00 -16.70 2.66
N GLY A 115 10.87 -17.50 1.58
CA GLY A 115 10.33 -18.86 1.67
C GLY A 115 8.90 -18.93 2.20
N MET A 116 8.07 -17.92 1.88
CA MET A 116 6.70 -17.81 2.41
C MET A 116 5.64 -18.48 1.52
N SER A 117 6.04 -19.14 0.42
CA SER A 117 5.15 -19.96 -0.40
C SER A 117 5.30 -21.43 -0.01
N GLU A 118 4.18 -22.12 0.21
CA GLU A 118 4.18 -23.55 0.51
C GLU A 118 4.52 -24.40 -0.72
N ARG A 119 4.13 -23.96 -1.91
CA ARG A 119 4.39 -24.67 -3.16
C ARG A 119 5.85 -24.59 -3.59
N VAL A 120 6.47 -23.43 -3.44
CA VAL A 120 7.91 -23.23 -3.74
C VAL A 120 8.77 -23.82 -2.62
N GLY A 121 8.31 -23.79 -1.38
CA GLY A 121 8.99 -24.32 -0.21
C GLY A 121 10.00 -23.35 0.42
N PRO A 122 10.78 -23.84 1.41
CA PRO A 122 11.71 -23.00 2.19
C PRO A 122 13.03 -22.79 1.44
N MET A 123 12.95 -22.24 0.24
CA MET A 123 14.10 -21.94 -0.62
C MET A 123 14.24 -20.44 -0.85
N ALA A 124 15.45 -19.96 -0.99
CA ALA A 124 15.74 -18.57 -1.30
C ALA A 124 16.39 -18.45 -2.68
N TRP A 125 15.72 -17.79 -3.59
CA TRP A 125 16.16 -17.52 -4.96
C TRP A 125 16.48 -16.02 -5.09
N ARG A 126 17.56 -15.57 -4.45
CA ARG A 126 17.95 -14.15 -4.51
C ARG A 126 18.45 -13.81 -5.92
N SER A 127 17.93 -12.73 -6.49
CA SER A 127 18.61 -12.09 -7.60
C SER A 127 19.94 -11.56 -7.08
N GLN A 128 21.06 -12.06 -7.58
CA GLN A 128 22.36 -11.44 -7.31
C GLN A 128 22.44 -10.15 -8.14
N GLU A 129 21.77 -9.10 -7.70
CA GLU A 129 22.05 -7.73 -8.11
C GLU A 129 23.30 -7.21 -7.37
N GLN A 130 24.42 -7.90 -7.50
CA GLN A 130 25.71 -7.27 -7.32
C GLN A 130 26.29 -7.06 -8.70
N VAL A 131 25.95 -5.93 -9.31
CA VAL A 131 26.69 -5.39 -10.45
C VAL A 131 28.08 -5.00 -9.95
N PHE A 132 28.99 -5.95 -9.94
CA PHE A 132 30.40 -5.64 -9.91
C PHE A 132 30.80 -5.44 -11.38
N LEU A 133 31.25 -4.22 -11.69
CA LEU A 133 31.70 -3.80 -13.02
C LEU A 133 32.60 -4.87 -13.68
N GLY A 134 32.09 -5.54 -14.71
CA GLY A 134 32.92 -6.18 -15.70
C GLY A 134 32.72 -7.65 -16.06
N GLU A 135 31.94 -8.47 -15.35
CA GLU A 135 31.77 -9.89 -15.65
C GLU A 135 30.30 -10.36 -15.53
N ASP A 136 29.42 -9.82 -16.35
CA ASP A 136 28.03 -10.29 -16.42
C ASP A 136 27.64 -10.70 -17.84
N MET A 137 28.41 -11.63 -18.39
CA MET A 137 28.00 -12.36 -19.58
C MET A 137 27.85 -13.85 -19.21
N GLY A 138 26.61 -14.27 -18.81
CA GLY A 138 26.21 -15.65 -18.90
C GLY A 138 25.86 -16.42 -17.62
N ARG A 139 25.53 -15.79 -16.50
CA ARG A 139 24.90 -16.51 -15.40
C ARG A 139 23.40 -16.56 -15.61
N GLY A 140 22.94 -17.69 -16.14
CA GLY A 140 21.55 -18.05 -16.24
C GLY A 140 20.88 -18.09 -14.86
N ARG A 141 19.55 -18.18 -14.84
CA ARG A 141 18.75 -18.38 -13.61
C ARG A 141 19.27 -19.61 -12.86
N ASP A 142 19.39 -19.52 -11.53
CA ASP A 142 19.82 -20.62 -10.66
C ASP A 142 18.72 -21.71 -10.51
N TYR A 143 17.62 -21.64 -11.27
CA TYR A 143 16.49 -22.55 -11.22
C TYR A 143 15.91 -22.85 -12.61
N SER A 144 15.24 -24.00 -12.72
CA SER A 144 14.63 -24.49 -13.96
C SER A 144 13.47 -23.60 -14.43
N ASP A 145 13.10 -23.73 -15.70
CA ASP A 145 11.93 -23.03 -16.25
C ASP A 145 10.63 -23.46 -15.56
N ASP A 146 10.50 -24.71 -15.14
CA ASP A 146 9.35 -25.18 -14.36
C ASP A 146 9.26 -24.48 -12.99
N MET A 147 10.40 -24.27 -12.33
CA MET A 147 10.45 -23.52 -11.08
C MET A 147 10.15 -22.02 -11.32
N ALA A 148 10.59 -21.44 -12.43
CA ALA A 148 10.24 -20.07 -12.81
C ALA A 148 8.73 -19.90 -12.95
N ASN A 149 8.08 -20.80 -13.68
CA ASN A 149 6.63 -20.79 -13.85
C ASN A 149 5.91 -20.91 -12.50
N LEU A 150 6.36 -21.83 -11.63
CA LEU A 150 5.79 -22.01 -10.31
C LEU A 150 5.92 -20.75 -9.44
N ILE A 151 7.07 -20.07 -9.48
CA ILE A 151 7.29 -18.81 -8.78
C ILE A 151 6.33 -17.74 -9.28
N ASP A 152 6.17 -17.60 -10.60
CA ASP A 152 5.27 -16.61 -11.20
C ASP A 152 3.79 -16.89 -10.85
N GLU A 153 3.36 -18.16 -10.88
CA GLU A 153 2.02 -18.57 -10.43
C GLU A 153 1.77 -18.23 -8.96
N GLU A 154 2.74 -18.47 -8.09
CA GLU A 154 2.61 -18.17 -6.66
C GLU A 154 2.53 -16.66 -6.40
N ILE A 155 3.34 -15.85 -7.10
CA ILE A 155 3.27 -14.38 -7.02
C ILE A 155 1.89 -13.90 -7.45
N GLU A 156 1.40 -14.38 -8.60
CA GLU A 156 0.06 -14.04 -9.09
C GLU A 156 -1.03 -14.46 -8.08
N SER A 157 -0.93 -15.66 -7.53
CA SER A 157 -1.89 -16.18 -6.55
C SER A 157 -1.97 -15.30 -5.30
N ILE A 158 -0.82 -14.88 -4.76
CA ILE A 158 -0.75 -13.99 -3.59
C ILE A 158 -1.41 -12.65 -3.89
N LEU A 159 -1.14 -12.05 -5.05
CA LEU A 159 -1.71 -10.77 -5.44
C LEU A 159 -3.22 -10.87 -5.67
N ARG A 160 -3.71 -11.93 -6.32
CA ARG A 160 -5.15 -12.15 -6.52
C ARG A 160 -5.88 -12.44 -5.20
N GLU A 161 -5.27 -13.17 -4.27
CA GLU A 161 -5.82 -13.35 -2.92
C GLU A 161 -5.99 -12.01 -2.20
N ALA A 162 -4.94 -11.16 -2.26
CA ALA A 162 -4.98 -9.83 -1.65
C ALA A 162 -6.02 -8.91 -2.33
N GLU A 163 -6.11 -8.92 -3.67
CA GLU A 163 -7.11 -8.17 -4.42
C GLU A 163 -8.54 -8.58 -4.03
N LYS A 164 -8.81 -9.88 -3.96
CA LYS A 164 -10.12 -10.42 -3.57
C LYS A 164 -10.48 -10.04 -2.13
N ARG A 165 -9.52 -10.13 -1.19
CA ARG A 165 -9.73 -9.70 0.21
C ARG A 165 -10.02 -8.21 0.28
N CYS A 166 -9.27 -7.39 -0.47
CA CYS A 166 -9.51 -5.97 -0.59
C CYS A 166 -10.90 -5.67 -1.14
N GLN A 167 -11.30 -6.33 -2.23
CA GLN A 167 -12.62 -6.15 -2.83
C GLN A 167 -13.75 -6.47 -1.85
N THR A 168 -13.65 -7.59 -1.13
CA THR A 168 -14.62 -7.97 -0.09
C THR A 168 -14.69 -6.89 0.99
N LEU A 169 -13.53 -6.45 1.50
CA LEU A 169 -13.44 -5.43 2.53
C LEU A 169 -14.11 -4.11 2.12
N LEU A 170 -13.80 -3.61 0.90
CA LEU A 170 -14.35 -2.34 0.42
C LEU A 170 -15.85 -2.43 0.13
N ILE A 171 -16.34 -3.56 -0.36
CA ILE A 171 -17.78 -3.77 -0.61
C ILE A 171 -18.55 -3.83 0.70
N GLU A 172 -18.07 -4.57 1.70
CA GLU A 172 -18.70 -4.70 3.01
C GLU A 172 -18.71 -3.36 3.78
N ASN A 173 -17.75 -2.48 3.50
CA ASN A 173 -17.62 -1.16 4.14
C ASN A 173 -17.85 -0.01 3.15
N ARG A 174 -18.74 -0.19 2.18
CA ARG A 174 -18.98 0.77 1.11
C ARG A 174 -19.38 2.15 1.62
N GLU A 175 -20.26 2.22 2.63
CA GLU A 175 -20.68 3.49 3.22
C GLU A 175 -19.50 4.27 3.82
N GLY A 176 -18.56 3.57 4.46
CA GLY A 176 -17.33 4.16 4.98
C GLY A 176 -16.41 4.67 3.87
N LEU A 177 -16.26 3.90 2.78
CA LEU A 177 -15.50 4.33 1.61
C LEU A 177 -16.05 5.62 1.02
N ASP A 178 -17.37 5.68 0.82
CA ASP A 178 -18.07 6.87 0.28
C ASP A 178 -17.93 8.07 1.25
N ALA A 179 -18.07 7.84 2.56
CA ALA A 179 -17.93 8.89 3.57
C ALA A 179 -16.52 9.51 3.60
N ILE A 180 -15.47 8.68 3.53
CA ILE A 180 -14.08 9.15 3.47
C ILE A 180 -13.87 9.95 2.19
N ALA A 181 -14.28 9.44 1.02
CA ALA A 181 -14.10 10.11 -0.27
C ALA A 181 -14.79 11.46 -0.32
N GLN A 182 -16.06 11.55 0.12
CA GLN A 182 -16.80 12.79 0.17
C GLN A 182 -16.17 13.81 1.14
N SER A 183 -15.67 13.35 2.29
CA SER A 183 -14.98 14.22 3.24
C SER A 183 -13.65 14.73 2.67
N LEU A 184 -12.89 13.91 1.92
CA LEU A 184 -11.68 14.32 1.23
C LEU A 184 -11.96 15.36 0.14
N LEU A 185 -13.07 15.24 -0.59
CA LEU A 185 -13.46 16.23 -1.60
C LEU A 185 -13.73 17.61 -0.99
N VAL A 186 -14.13 17.68 0.29
CA VAL A 186 -14.41 18.93 1.00
C VAL A 186 -13.18 19.44 1.76
N LYS A 187 -12.54 18.59 2.56
CA LYS A 187 -11.45 18.97 3.47
C LYS A 187 -10.06 18.82 2.88
N GLU A 188 -9.92 18.07 1.78
CA GLU A 188 -8.67 17.72 1.07
C GLU A 188 -7.68 16.87 1.88
N THR A 189 -7.79 16.86 3.19
CA THR A 189 -6.96 16.05 4.09
C THR A 189 -7.79 15.62 5.30
N LEU A 190 -7.62 14.35 5.71
CA LEU A 190 -8.21 13.80 6.93
C LEU A 190 -7.12 13.15 7.77
N ASP A 191 -7.17 13.32 9.07
CA ASP A 191 -6.33 12.58 10.00
C ASP A 191 -6.94 11.22 10.38
N SER A 192 -6.18 10.42 11.12
CA SER A 192 -6.62 9.10 11.58
C SER A 192 -7.91 9.14 12.39
N ASN A 193 -8.09 10.16 13.25
CA ASN A 193 -9.26 10.25 14.13
C ASN A 193 -10.52 10.54 13.30
N GLU A 194 -10.43 11.47 12.35
CA GLU A 194 -11.53 11.80 11.44
C GLU A 194 -11.96 10.58 10.61
N VAL A 195 -10.99 9.77 10.12
CA VAL A 195 -11.31 8.53 9.38
C VAL A 195 -11.98 7.51 10.30
N HIS A 196 -11.49 7.31 11.52
CA HIS A 196 -12.11 6.39 12.47
C HIS A 196 -13.53 6.83 12.87
N GLU A 197 -13.78 8.12 13.05
CA GLU A 197 -15.13 8.65 13.31
C GLU A 197 -16.07 8.36 12.14
N LEU A 198 -15.63 8.57 10.89
CA LEU A 198 -16.43 8.27 9.70
C LEU A 198 -16.78 6.78 9.57
N LEU A 199 -15.89 5.91 10.06
CA LEU A 199 -16.07 4.45 10.05
C LEU A 199 -16.85 3.94 11.28
N GLY A 200 -17.13 4.79 12.28
CA GLY A 200 -17.75 4.39 13.53
C GLY A 200 -16.88 3.47 14.37
N ILE A 201 -15.55 3.52 14.19
CA ILE A 201 -14.58 2.69 14.92
C ILE A 201 -14.11 3.48 16.14
N SER A 202 -14.29 2.91 17.34
CA SER A 202 -13.70 3.47 18.56
C SER A 202 -12.18 3.28 18.51
N LYS A 203 -11.43 4.37 18.74
CA LYS A 203 -9.98 4.34 18.82
C LYS A 203 -9.56 3.35 19.91
N ALA A 204 -8.66 2.41 19.60
CA ALA A 204 -7.93 1.70 20.65
C ALA A 204 -7.20 2.75 21.51
N PRO A 205 -7.19 2.63 22.85
CA PRO A 205 -6.51 3.60 23.72
C PRO A 205 -5.03 3.66 23.33
N GLN A 206 -4.56 4.83 22.95
CA GLN A 206 -3.12 5.10 22.91
C GLN A 206 -2.65 5.11 24.37
N GLU A 207 -2.11 3.99 24.84
CA GLU A 207 -1.42 3.96 26.14
C GLU A 207 -0.10 4.74 25.99
N GLY A 208 -0.09 5.91 26.62
CA GLY A 208 1.05 6.48 27.32
C GLY A 208 2.29 6.88 26.55
N LEU A 209 2.30 8.09 25.99
CA LEU A 209 3.51 8.90 25.79
C LEU A 209 3.36 10.26 26.52
N GLU A 210 2.80 10.25 27.72
CA GLU A 210 2.91 11.35 28.68
C GLU A 210 3.61 10.80 29.94
N ASP A 211 4.74 11.42 30.30
CA ASP A 211 5.56 11.33 31.49
C ASP A 211 6.98 10.74 31.34
N LEU A 212 7.80 11.40 30.53
CA LEU A 212 9.26 11.33 30.73
C LEU A 212 9.93 12.71 30.78
N THR A 213 9.19 13.78 31.11
CA THR A 213 9.79 15.12 31.27
C THR A 213 9.73 15.68 32.70
N SER A 214 9.66 14.82 33.74
CA SER A 214 9.74 15.29 35.13
C SER A 214 10.64 14.38 35.98
N ALA A 215 11.94 14.40 35.66
CA ALA A 215 12.97 13.96 36.61
C ALA A 215 14.31 14.62 36.26
N GLU A 216 14.49 15.86 36.71
CA GLU A 216 15.83 16.36 37.01
C GLU A 216 15.90 16.63 38.52
N PRO A 217 17.00 16.19 39.16
CA PRO A 217 17.36 16.67 40.50
C PRO A 217 18.13 17.96 40.42
#